data_74e4b4be49616e28b1a307ded8c65dba
#
_entry.id   74e4b4be49616e28b1a307ded8c65dba
#
_cell.length_a   1.000
_cell.length_b   1.000
_cell.length_c   1.000
_cell.angle_alpha   90.00
_cell.angle_beta   90.00
_cell.angle_gamma   90.00
#
_symmetry.space_group_name_H-M   'P 1'
#
loop_
_entity.id
_entity.type
_entity.pdbx_description
1 polymer ?
#
loop_
_entity_poly.entity_id
_entity_poly.type
_entity_poly.pdbx_seq_one_letter_code
_entity_poly.pdbx_strand_id
1 'polypeptide(L)'
;MGEHFERVAAVYESLRTTDEAPVRRICQLLPDRPVTGLDVGCGTGRYTRMLRALLPEGSRLAASDLSAAMLAQLKAGNRGHTRGAAPLLAAAEELPFRTASLDVVTAFNCVHHFDLDRFLTAVARVLKPGGQLFIYTRTTQQNARTIWGRYFPGFTEHEQRLHSGAAFRDAVRRTGGLKMVATQTFQHPRSSTAARLQAQAEGRHYSTFSLYTPKELRASIATFLARLPGPEVSWVDEHLLVVVGASHRNQVEPDRPGSLANQTINDQAHQISTGRVVEAPKRRPGGRAPITPLCAQSIAGDDLPQSAQITAGMRAPPAPPGPSKPS
;
A
#
# COMPACT_ATOMS: atom_id res chain seq x y z
N MET A 1 13.04 -14.80 -7.69
CA MET A 1 12.37 -14.14 -6.52
C MET A 1 11.55 -15.08 -5.68
N GLY A 2 10.81 -16.03 -6.26
CA GLY A 2 10.03 -17.02 -5.50
C GLY A 2 10.83 -17.77 -4.44
N GLU A 3 12.02 -18.22 -4.75
CA GLU A 3 12.87 -19.00 -3.84
C GLU A 3 13.23 -18.30 -2.52
N HIS A 4 13.33 -16.97 -2.49
CA HIS A 4 13.58 -16.24 -1.24
C HIS A 4 12.41 -16.40 -0.27
N PHE A 5 11.18 -16.15 -0.75
CA PHE A 5 9.98 -16.23 0.08
C PHE A 5 9.63 -17.65 0.48
N GLU A 6 9.91 -18.63 -0.37
CA GLU A 6 9.79 -20.06 -0.01
C GLU A 6 10.67 -20.43 1.19
N ARG A 7 11.91 -19.93 1.25
CA ARG A 7 12.86 -20.22 2.34
C ARG A 7 12.54 -19.52 3.65
N VAL A 8 12.05 -18.28 3.60
CA VAL A 8 11.85 -17.48 4.82
C VAL A 8 10.43 -17.56 5.39
N ALA A 9 9.49 -18.20 4.70
CA ALA A 9 8.08 -18.22 5.10
C ALA A 9 7.84 -18.65 6.55
N ALA A 10 8.58 -19.66 7.05
CA ALA A 10 8.41 -20.20 8.40
C ALA A 10 8.82 -19.22 9.52
N VAL A 11 9.83 -18.37 9.26
CA VAL A 11 10.37 -17.41 10.25
C VAL A 11 10.00 -15.96 9.95
N TYR A 12 9.28 -15.73 8.86
CA TYR A 12 9.00 -14.40 8.35
C TYR A 12 8.26 -13.50 9.36
N GLU A 13 7.29 -14.04 10.07
CA GLU A 13 6.48 -13.28 11.02
C GLU A 13 7.28 -12.81 12.24
N SER A 14 8.21 -13.63 12.78
CA SER A 14 9.00 -13.30 13.96
C SER A 14 10.02 -12.17 13.71
N LEU A 15 10.41 -11.99 12.44
CA LEU A 15 11.40 -10.99 12.04
C LEU A 15 10.80 -9.65 11.63
N ARG A 16 9.47 -9.58 11.42
CA ARG A 16 8.80 -8.39 10.88
C ARG A 16 7.96 -7.66 11.93
N THR A 17 7.92 -6.34 11.82
CA THR A 17 6.97 -5.48 12.52
C THR A 17 5.78 -5.21 11.63
N THR A 18 4.56 -5.20 12.20
CA THR A 18 3.33 -4.86 11.49
C THR A 18 2.79 -3.54 12.03
N ASP A 19 2.54 -2.60 11.13
CA ASP A 19 2.04 -1.28 11.48
C ASP A 19 0.51 -1.27 11.34
N GLU A 20 -0.20 -0.95 12.41
CA GLU A 20 -1.68 -0.92 12.41
C GLU A 20 -2.25 0.36 11.81
N ALA A 21 -1.58 1.49 12.01
CA ALA A 21 -2.07 2.79 11.61
C ALA A 21 -2.50 2.88 10.13
N PRO A 22 -1.72 2.37 9.14
CA PRO A 22 -2.15 2.39 7.75
C PRO A 22 -3.39 1.54 7.49
N VAL A 23 -3.56 0.39 8.17
CA VAL A 23 -4.74 -0.46 8.02
C VAL A 23 -5.99 0.24 8.56
N ARG A 24 -5.90 0.84 9.75
CA ARG A 24 -6.99 1.66 10.32
C ARG A 24 -7.36 2.81 9.38
N ARG A 25 -6.34 3.48 8.80
CA ARG A 25 -6.58 4.57 7.86
C ARG A 25 -7.26 4.10 6.58
N ILE A 26 -6.87 2.98 6.03
CA ILE A 26 -7.54 2.37 4.87
C ILE A 26 -9.01 2.09 5.19
N CYS A 27 -9.30 1.44 6.32
CA CYS A 27 -10.68 1.15 6.70
C CYS A 27 -11.54 2.42 6.91
N GLN A 28 -10.95 3.52 7.42
CA GLN A 28 -11.63 4.81 7.53
C GLN A 28 -11.96 5.47 6.18
N LEU A 29 -11.21 5.15 5.13
CA LEU A 29 -11.43 5.68 3.78
C LEU A 29 -12.42 4.83 2.96
N LEU A 30 -12.72 3.63 3.42
CA LEU A 30 -13.70 2.74 2.80
C LEU A 30 -15.13 3.12 3.25
N PRO A 31 -16.15 2.80 2.44
CA PRO A 31 -17.54 3.02 2.83
C PRO A 31 -17.94 2.11 4.00
N ASP A 32 -18.83 2.60 4.85
CA ASP A 32 -19.41 1.85 5.98
C ASP A 32 -20.49 0.87 5.49
N ARG A 33 -20.06 -0.07 4.65
CA ARG A 33 -20.88 -1.19 4.15
C ARG A 33 -19.96 -2.36 3.81
N PRO A 34 -20.53 -3.58 3.68
CA PRO A 34 -19.74 -4.72 3.21
C PRO A 34 -19.04 -4.44 1.88
N VAL A 35 -17.76 -4.81 1.77
CA VAL A 35 -16.93 -4.65 0.58
C VAL A 35 -16.40 -5.99 0.09
N THR A 36 -16.16 -6.09 -1.21
CA THR A 36 -15.41 -7.19 -1.81
C THR A 36 -14.00 -6.69 -2.10
N GLY A 37 -13.01 -7.30 -1.47
CA GLY A 37 -11.62 -6.85 -1.52
C GLY A 37 -10.62 -7.92 -1.89
N LEU A 38 -9.42 -7.47 -2.26
CA LEU A 38 -8.25 -8.28 -2.55
C LEU A 38 -7.02 -7.66 -1.92
N ASP A 39 -6.25 -8.45 -1.16
CA ASP A 39 -4.92 -8.11 -0.70
C ASP A 39 -3.88 -8.82 -1.59
N VAL A 40 -3.12 -8.04 -2.37
CA VAL A 40 -2.17 -8.54 -3.37
C VAL A 40 -0.77 -8.58 -2.79
N GLY A 41 -0.03 -9.70 -3.02
CA GLY A 41 1.28 -9.92 -2.40
C GLY A 41 1.16 -10.04 -0.88
N CYS A 42 0.14 -10.77 -0.42
CA CYS A 42 -0.28 -10.82 0.98
C CYS A 42 0.76 -11.49 1.92
N GLY A 43 1.72 -12.24 1.37
CA GLY A 43 2.68 -13.02 2.14
C GLY A 43 1.99 -13.99 3.09
N THR A 44 2.43 -14.02 4.35
CA THR A 44 1.82 -14.83 5.42
C THR A 44 0.48 -14.29 5.94
N GLY A 45 -0.02 -13.19 5.37
CA GLY A 45 -1.34 -12.63 5.68
C GLY A 45 -1.42 -11.72 6.90
N ARG A 46 -0.30 -11.14 7.37
CA ARG A 46 -0.29 -10.26 8.56
C ARG A 46 -1.23 -9.06 8.40
N TYR A 47 -1.10 -8.31 7.32
CA TYR A 47 -1.98 -7.18 7.01
C TYR A 47 -3.38 -7.63 6.61
N THR A 48 -3.48 -8.75 5.90
CA THR A 48 -4.76 -9.36 5.51
C THR A 48 -5.64 -9.66 6.73
N ARG A 49 -5.06 -10.26 7.80
CA ARG A 49 -5.79 -10.54 9.05
C ARG A 49 -6.27 -9.26 9.72
N MET A 50 -5.42 -8.22 9.76
CA MET A 50 -5.80 -6.92 10.35
C MET A 50 -6.93 -6.23 9.54
N LEU A 51 -6.81 -6.22 8.21
CA LEU A 51 -7.89 -5.73 7.34
C LEU A 51 -9.18 -6.48 7.63
N ARG A 52 -9.10 -7.81 7.67
CA ARG A 52 -10.29 -8.65 7.89
C ARG A 52 -10.97 -8.37 9.21
N ALA A 53 -10.20 -8.08 10.27
CA ALA A 53 -10.73 -7.74 11.60
C ALA A 53 -11.44 -6.37 11.64
N LEU A 54 -11.03 -5.43 10.77
CA LEU A 54 -11.55 -4.06 10.77
C LEU A 54 -12.60 -3.79 9.69
N LEU A 55 -12.71 -4.64 8.67
CA LEU A 55 -13.72 -4.49 7.62
C LEU A 55 -15.13 -4.78 8.15
N PRO A 56 -16.16 -4.06 7.65
CA PRO A 56 -17.55 -4.28 8.02
C PRO A 56 -17.98 -5.75 7.91
N GLU A 57 -18.93 -6.15 8.74
CA GLU A 57 -19.50 -7.50 8.66
C GLU A 57 -20.11 -7.77 7.27
N GLY A 58 -20.02 -9.02 6.80
CA GLY A 58 -20.44 -9.37 5.45
C GLY A 58 -19.41 -9.05 4.35
N SER A 59 -18.32 -8.32 4.65
CA SER A 59 -17.24 -8.10 3.67
C SER A 59 -16.58 -9.42 3.27
N ARG A 60 -16.14 -9.51 2.02
CA ARG A 60 -15.38 -10.65 1.46
C ARG A 60 -13.98 -10.20 1.10
N LEU A 61 -12.97 -10.92 1.58
CA LEU A 61 -11.57 -10.61 1.30
C LEU A 61 -10.88 -11.84 0.71
N ALA A 62 -10.28 -11.68 -0.46
CA ALA A 62 -9.31 -12.62 -1.00
C ALA A 62 -7.89 -12.11 -0.71
N ALA A 63 -6.91 -13.01 -0.70
CA ALA A 63 -5.52 -12.68 -0.48
C ALA A 63 -4.66 -13.45 -1.47
N SER A 64 -3.94 -12.76 -2.36
CA SER A 64 -3.11 -13.39 -3.38
C SER A 64 -1.62 -13.22 -3.10
N ASP A 65 -0.87 -14.26 -3.41
CA ASP A 65 0.59 -14.24 -3.43
C ASP A 65 1.10 -15.21 -4.51
N LEU A 66 2.32 -14.99 -4.97
CA LEU A 66 2.97 -15.87 -5.94
C LEU A 66 3.66 -17.06 -5.25
N SER A 67 3.89 -17.00 -3.93
CA SER A 67 4.52 -18.06 -3.13
C SER A 67 3.48 -18.96 -2.48
N ALA A 68 3.49 -20.24 -2.86
CA ALA A 68 2.64 -21.25 -2.24
C ALA A 68 2.97 -21.46 -0.76
N ALA A 69 4.25 -21.34 -0.35
CA ALA A 69 4.66 -21.43 1.04
C ALA A 69 4.12 -20.29 1.88
N MET A 70 4.09 -19.04 1.37
CA MET A 70 3.46 -17.91 2.04
C MET A 70 1.97 -18.14 2.24
N LEU A 71 1.26 -18.60 1.22
CA LEU A 71 -0.17 -18.92 1.31
C LEU A 71 -0.46 -20.09 2.24
N ALA A 72 0.45 -21.06 2.39
CA ALA A 72 0.32 -22.14 3.39
C ALA A 72 0.36 -21.57 4.82
N GLN A 73 1.22 -20.58 5.10
CA GLN A 73 1.25 -19.88 6.39
C GLN A 73 -0.02 -19.05 6.62
N LEU A 74 -0.51 -18.34 5.60
CA LEU A 74 -1.80 -17.65 5.67
C LEU A 74 -2.93 -18.61 6.05
N LYS A 75 -3.03 -19.78 5.38
CA LYS A 75 -4.02 -20.82 5.68
C LYS A 75 -3.89 -21.33 7.11
N ALA A 76 -2.67 -21.57 7.57
CA ALA A 76 -2.40 -22.01 8.94
C ALA A 76 -2.86 -20.96 9.97
N GLY A 77 -2.57 -19.67 9.74
CA GLY A 77 -3.00 -18.57 10.58
C GLY A 77 -4.51 -18.29 10.56
N ASN A 78 -5.22 -18.78 9.54
CA ASN A 78 -6.69 -18.66 9.45
C ASN A 78 -7.44 -19.81 10.16
N ARG A 79 -6.75 -20.85 10.66
CA ARG A 79 -7.40 -21.97 11.34
C ARG A 79 -8.16 -21.49 12.58
N GLY A 80 -9.43 -21.87 12.69
CA GLY A 80 -10.30 -21.44 13.76
C GLY A 80 -10.98 -20.07 13.56
N HIS A 81 -10.67 -19.35 12.49
CA HIS A 81 -11.32 -18.08 12.16
C HIS A 81 -12.39 -18.28 11.07
N THR A 82 -13.66 -18.17 11.46
CA THR A 82 -14.83 -18.27 10.54
C THR A 82 -14.84 -17.21 9.43
N ARG A 83 -14.04 -16.15 9.60
CA ARG A 83 -13.94 -14.99 8.68
C ARG A 83 -12.56 -14.88 8.03
N GLY A 84 -11.87 -15.99 7.76
CA GLY A 84 -10.58 -15.97 7.09
C GLY A 84 -10.64 -15.41 5.66
N ALA A 85 -9.54 -14.81 5.17
CA ALA A 85 -9.43 -14.44 3.76
C ALA A 85 -9.22 -15.68 2.88
N ALA A 86 -9.80 -15.69 1.68
CA ALA A 86 -9.62 -16.75 0.71
C ALA A 86 -8.22 -16.66 0.06
N PRO A 87 -7.31 -17.63 0.25
CA PRO A 87 -5.99 -17.61 -0.34
C PRO A 87 -6.04 -17.96 -1.83
N LEU A 88 -5.25 -17.26 -2.64
CA LEU A 88 -5.21 -17.39 -4.08
C LEU A 88 -3.76 -17.33 -4.58
N LEU A 89 -3.32 -18.36 -5.30
CA LEU A 89 -2.03 -18.36 -5.99
C LEU A 89 -2.17 -17.61 -7.31
N ALA A 90 -1.67 -16.36 -7.37
CA ALA A 90 -1.76 -15.54 -8.56
C ALA A 90 -0.67 -14.48 -8.58
N ALA A 91 -0.21 -14.11 -9.78
CA ALA A 91 0.63 -12.96 -10.00
C ALA A 91 -0.17 -11.66 -9.85
N ALA A 92 0.50 -10.60 -9.40
CA ALA A 92 -0.12 -9.28 -9.24
C ALA A 92 -0.56 -8.68 -10.58
N GLU A 93 0.13 -9.02 -11.65
CA GLU A 93 -0.09 -8.55 -13.02
C GLU A 93 -1.24 -9.28 -13.73
N GLU A 94 -1.70 -10.44 -13.17
CA GLU A 94 -2.70 -11.32 -13.80
C GLU A 94 -3.78 -11.72 -12.78
N LEU A 95 -4.53 -10.73 -12.30
CA LEU A 95 -5.55 -10.95 -11.28
C LEU A 95 -6.75 -11.73 -11.84
N PRO A 96 -7.08 -12.95 -11.31
CA PRO A 96 -8.14 -13.80 -11.82
C PRO A 96 -9.53 -13.40 -11.32
N PHE A 97 -9.85 -12.13 -11.43
CA PHE A 97 -11.13 -11.55 -11.07
C PHE A 97 -11.83 -10.98 -12.30
N ARG A 98 -13.16 -10.98 -12.28
CA ARG A 98 -13.95 -10.34 -13.33
C ARG A 98 -13.70 -8.83 -13.34
N THR A 99 -13.88 -8.23 -14.51
CA THR A 99 -13.88 -6.77 -14.65
C THR A 99 -14.92 -6.16 -13.73
N ALA A 100 -14.57 -5.03 -13.09
CA ALA A 100 -15.45 -4.26 -12.20
C ALA A 100 -16.11 -5.11 -11.09
N SER A 101 -15.35 -5.98 -10.42
CA SER A 101 -15.87 -6.88 -9.38
C SER A 101 -15.43 -6.56 -7.96
N LEU A 102 -14.35 -5.76 -7.79
CA LEU A 102 -13.79 -5.44 -6.48
C LEU A 102 -14.07 -3.99 -6.07
N ASP A 103 -14.43 -3.80 -4.80
CA ASP A 103 -14.56 -2.47 -4.19
C ASP A 103 -13.19 -1.93 -3.76
N VAL A 104 -12.28 -2.82 -3.33
CA VAL A 104 -10.96 -2.44 -2.82
C VAL A 104 -9.88 -3.45 -3.20
N VAL A 105 -8.71 -2.92 -3.53
CA VAL A 105 -7.46 -3.68 -3.68
C VAL A 105 -6.42 -3.07 -2.75
N THR A 106 -5.67 -3.90 -2.02
CA THR A 106 -4.55 -3.47 -1.16
C THR A 106 -3.25 -4.15 -1.57
N ALA A 107 -2.13 -3.47 -1.35
CA ALA A 107 -0.78 -4.00 -1.55
C ALA A 107 0.14 -3.44 -0.44
N PHE A 108 0.60 -4.31 0.48
CA PHE A 108 1.41 -3.91 1.63
C PHE A 108 2.85 -4.36 1.47
N ASN A 109 3.77 -3.42 1.30
CA ASN A 109 5.23 -3.66 1.25
C ASN A 109 5.66 -4.71 0.21
N CYS A 110 4.94 -4.82 -0.91
CA CYS A 110 5.19 -5.82 -1.97
C CYS A 110 5.32 -5.24 -3.37
N VAL A 111 4.82 -4.01 -3.61
CA VAL A 111 4.71 -3.42 -4.95
C VAL A 111 6.04 -3.29 -5.71
N HIS A 112 7.16 -3.24 -4.98
CA HIS A 112 8.50 -3.22 -5.56
C HIS A 112 8.94 -4.58 -6.16
N HIS A 113 8.10 -5.62 -6.03
CA HIS A 113 8.29 -6.91 -6.68
C HIS A 113 7.47 -7.06 -7.96
N PHE A 114 6.60 -6.10 -8.27
CA PHE A 114 5.66 -6.14 -9.38
C PHE A 114 6.19 -5.34 -10.57
N ASP A 115 5.74 -5.71 -11.77
CA ASP A 115 5.69 -4.77 -12.89
C ASP A 115 4.57 -3.76 -12.60
N LEU A 116 4.95 -2.54 -12.23
CA LEU A 116 4.01 -1.54 -11.73
C LEU A 116 2.93 -1.18 -12.77
N ASP A 117 3.29 -1.04 -14.04
CA ASP A 117 2.34 -0.65 -15.09
C ASP A 117 1.35 -1.78 -15.40
N ARG A 118 1.83 -3.04 -15.46
CA ARG A 118 0.97 -4.21 -15.62
C ARG A 118 0.07 -4.43 -14.41
N PHE A 119 0.61 -4.28 -13.19
CA PHE A 119 -0.17 -4.37 -11.95
C PHE A 119 -1.31 -3.33 -11.93
N LEU A 120 -1.00 -2.05 -12.20
CA LEU A 120 -2.01 -1.00 -12.24
C LEU A 120 -3.06 -1.24 -13.32
N THR A 121 -2.67 -1.77 -14.48
CA THR A 121 -3.60 -2.16 -15.55
C THR A 121 -4.55 -3.28 -15.08
N ALA A 122 -4.02 -4.32 -14.41
CA ALA A 122 -4.84 -5.39 -13.85
C ALA A 122 -5.80 -4.85 -12.77
N VAL A 123 -5.34 -3.93 -11.91
CA VAL A 123 -6.17 -3.27 -10.89
C VAL A 123 -7.26 -2.41 -11.52
N ALA A 124 -6.94 -1.59 -12.54
CA ALA A 124 -7.91 -0.78 -13.25
C ALA A 124 -9.05 -1.60 -13.84
N ARG A 125 -8.74 -2.82 -14.30
CA ARG A 125 -9.73 -3.76 -14.85
C ARG A 125 -10.65 -4.32 -13.77
N VAL A 126 -10.11 -4.75 -12.64
CA VAL A 126 -10.89 -5.49 -11.61
C VAL A 126 -11.65 -4.57 -10.65
N LEU A 127 -11.22 -3.32 -10.46
CA LEU A 127 -11.92 -2.36 -9.62
C LEU A 127 -13.26 -1.94 -10.25
N LYS A 128 -14.28 -1.88 -9.40
CA LYS A 128 -15.57 -1.25 -9.74
C LYS A 128 -15.37 0.25 -9.98
N PRO A 129 -16.25 0.91 -10.74
CA PRO A 129 -16.32 2.37 -10.76
C PRO A 129 -16.40 2.91 -9.31
N GLY A 130 -15.52 3.84 -8.96
CA GLY A 130 -15.39 4.36 -7.60
C GLY A 130 -14.67 3.44 -6.61
N GLY A 131 -14.23 2.25 -7.02
CA GLY A 131 -13.38 1.37 -6.22
C GLY A 131 -11.99 1.98 -5.99
N GLN A 132 -11.27 1.48 -4.98
CA GLN A 132 -10.01 2.07 -4.56
C GLN A 132 -8.87 1.04 -4.47
N LEU A 133 -7.67 1.48 -4.86
CA LEU A 133 -6.41 0.79 -4.60
C LEU A 133 -5.65 1.54 -3.52
N PHE A 134 -5.14 0.79 -2.54
CA PHE A 134 -4.26 1.28 -1.48
C PHE A 134 -2.90 0.58 -1.58
N ILE A 135 -1.83 1.34 -1.76
CA ILE A 135 -0.46 0.83 -1.76
C ILE A 135 0.24 1.40 -0.53
N TYR A 136 0.59 0.54 0.43
CA TYR A 136 1.43 0.91 1.56
C TYR A 136 2.83 0.39 1.33
N THR A 137 3.79 1.29 1.20
CA THR A 137 5.17 0.96 0.81
C THR A 137 6.16 1.99 1.33
N ARG A 138 7.44 1.75 1.06
CA ARG A 138 8.53 2.70 1.27
C ARG A 138 9.03 3.21 -0.07
N THR A 139 9.30 4.51 -0.16
CA THR A 139 9.96 5.10 -1.34
C THR A 139 11.47 4.95 -1.25
N THR A 140 12.18 5.18 -2.37
CA THR A 140 13.66 5.22 -2.39
C THR A 140 14.22 6.20 -1.36
N GLN A 141 13.64 7.40 -1.24
CA GLN A 141 14.09 8.42 -0.28
C GLN A 141 13.84 7.98 1.17
N GLN A 142 12.69 7.37 1.45
CA GLN A 142 12.38 6.85 2.77
C GLN A 142 13.28 5.67 3.13
N ASN A 143 13.61 4.80 2.17
CA ASN A 143 14.52 3.68 2.37
C ASN A 143 15.94 4.15 2.77
N ALA A 144 16.44 5.20 2.13
CA ALA A 144 17.74 5.79 2.45
C ALA A 144 17.81 6.35 3.89
N ARG A 145 16.67 6.76 4.47
CA ARG A 145 16.58 7.30 5.83
C ARG A 145 16.40 6.26 6.94
N THR A 146 16.16 4.99 6.59
CA THR A 146 16.07 3.90 7.58
C THR A 146 17.40 3.66 8.27
N ILE A 147 17.39 2.90 9.36
CA ILE A 147 18.62 2.42 10.03
C ILE A 147 19.53 1.66 9.04
N TRP A 148 18.92 0.89 8.14
CA TRP A 148 19.62 0.11 7.11
C TRP A 148 20.22 1.01 6.04
N GLY A 149 19.44 1.96 5.51
CA GLY A 149 19.91 2.90 4.48
C GLY A 149 21.02 3.83 4.96
N ARG A 150 21.04 4.16 6.26
CA ARG A 150 22.06 5.06 6.85
C ARG A 150 23.38 4.37 7.17
N TYR A 151 23.30 3.13 7.66
CA TYR A 151 24.48 2.49 8.27
C TYR A 151 24.92 1.20 7.58
N PHE A 152 24.02 0.52 6.84
CA PHE A 152 24.35 -0.75 6.18
C PHE A 152 24.94 -0.52 4.79
N PRO A 153 26.21 -0.96 4.54
CA PRO A 153 26.89 -0.72 3.28
C PRO A 153 26.11 -1.29 2.08
N GLY A 154 25.93 -0.46 1.06
CA GLY A 154 25.29 -0.88 -0.19
C GLY A 154 23.78 -1.10 -0.12
N PHE A 155 23.10 -0.82 1.00
CA PHE A 155 21.67 -1.17 1.16
C PHE A 155 20.77 -0.42 0.18
N THR A 156 21.02 0.85 -0.05
CA THR A 156 20.25 1.66 -1.01
C THR A 156 20.63 1.36 -2.44
N GLU A 157 21.90 1.06 -2.70
CA GLU A 157 22.44 0.75 -4.01
C GLU A 157 21.94 -0.60 -4.52
N HIS A 158 21.79 -1.59 -3.64
CA HIS A 158 21.19 -2.88 -3.98
C HIS A 158 19.65 -2.80 -4.15
N GLU A 159 18.99 -1.90 -3.43
CA GLU A 159 17.52 -1.81 -3.46
C GLU A 159 17.02 -0.80 -4.50
N GLN A 160 17.10 -1.18 -5.76
CA GLN A 160 16.68 -0.36 -6.89
C GLN A 160 15.21 -0.59 -7.33
N ARG A 161 14.51 -1.53 -6.70
CA ARG A 161 13.13 -1.88 -7.06
C ARG A 161 12.09 -0.93 -6.46
N LEU A 162 12.48 -0.12 -5.46
CA LEU A 162 11.57 0.83 -4.83
C LEU A 162 11.25 2.00 -5.75
N HIS A 163 9.99 2.34 -5.79
CA HIS A 163 9.51 3.48 -6.58
C HIS A 163 9.56 4.78 -5.79
N SER A 164 9.80 5.89 -6.50
CA SER A 164 9.58 7.22 -5.92
C SER A 164 8.10 7.60 -5.94
N GLY A 165 7.69 8.58 -5.14
CA GLY A 165 6.34 9.12 -5.20
C GLY A 165 5.98 9.70 -6.59
N ALA A 166 6.95 10.22 -7.33
CA ALA A 166 6.77 10.67 -8.71
C ALA A 166 6.49 9.49 -9.64
N ALA A 167 7.24 8.39 -9.51
CA ALA A 167 7.04 7.19 -10.33
C ALA A 167 5.61 6.62 -10.16
N PHE A 168 5.06 6.61 -8.95
CA PHE A 168 3.65 6.21 -8.74
C PHE A 168 2.67 7.13 -9.45
N ARG A 169 2.85 8.47 -9.36
CA ARG A 169 1.96 9.41 -10.06
C ARG A 169 2.00 9.22 -11.58
N ASP A 170 3.19 9.03 -12.12
CA ASP A 170 3.39 8.85 -13.55
C ASP A 170 2.81 7.53 -14.06
N ALA A 171 3.01 6.44 -13.32
CA ALA A 171 2.43 5.13 -13.65
C ALA A 171 0.90 5.17 -13.60
N VAL A 172 0.29 5.74 -12.55
CA VAL A 172 -1.17 5.91 -12.45
C VAL A 172 -1.72 6.72 -13.63
N ARG A 173 -1.02 7.79 -14.04
CA ARG A 173 -1.42 8.63 -15.18
C ARG A 173 -1.38 7.86 -16.50
N ARG A 174 -0.33 7.04 -16.71
CA ARG A 174 -0.18 6.24 -17.93
C ARG A 174 -1.23 5.14 -18.06
N THR A 175 -1.64 4.54 -16.94
CA THR A 175 -2.53 3.37 -16.93
C THR A 175 -3.91 3.67 -17.52
N GLY A 176 -4.41 4.91 -17.41
CA GLY A 176 -5.78 5.25 -17.78
C GLY A 176 -6.83 4.58 -16.85
N GLY A 177 -7.99 5.17 -16.70
CA GLY A 177 -9.05 4.65 -15.83
C GLY A 177 -8.74 4.67 -14.33
N LEU A 178 -7.56 5.13 -13.92
CA LEU A 178 -7.15 5.36 -12.54
C LEU A 178 -6.79 6.83 -12.33
N LYS A 179 -6.98 7.31 -11.10
CA LYS A 179 -6.53 8.65 -10.68
C LYS A 179 -5.90 8.60 -9.30
N MET A 180 -4.84 9.36 -9.10
CA MET A 180 -4.28 9.58 -7.78
C MET A 180 -5.29 10.37 -6.94
N VAL A 181 -5.66 9.85 -5.77
CA VAL A 181 -6.61 10.48 -4.84
C VAL A 181 -5.86 11.21 -3.74
N ALA A 182 -4.93 10.51 -3.08
CA ALA A 182 -4.16 11.05 -1.96
C ALA A 182 -2.85 10.30 -1.77
N THR A 183 -1.95 10.91 -1.02
CA THR A 183 -0.80 10.25 -0.42
C THR A 183 -0.70 10.66 1.04
N GLN A 184 -0.29 9.72 1.91
CA GLN A 184 -0.07 10.00 3.32
C GLN A 184 1.21 9.32 3.79
N THR A 185 2.08 10.06 4.47
CA THR A 185 3.28 9.50 5.10
C THR A 185 2.95 9.08 6.53
N PHE A 186 3.40 7.89 6.90
CA PHE A 186 3.37 7.37 8.26
C PHE A 186 4.78 7.34 8.82
N GLN A 187 4.92 7.78 10.07
CA GLN A 187 6.16 7.74 10.81
C GLN A 187 6.02 6.74 11.96
N HIS A 188 6.97 5.83 12.06
CA HIS A 188 6.98 4.77 13.05
C HIS A 188 8.28 4.85 13.86
N PRO A 189 8.23 5.35 15.08
CA PRO A 189 9.36 5.24 16.02
C PRO A 189 9.75 3.77 16.22
N ARG A 190 11.03 3.49 16.12
CA ARG A 190 11.62 2.15 16.28
C ARG A 190 12.76 2.21 17.27
N SER A 191 12.95 1.14 18.00
CA SER A 191 14.14 0.88 18.77
C SER A 191 14.53 -0.59 18.64
N SER A 192 15.82 -0.87 18.69
CA SER A 192 16.33 -2.23 18.65
C SER A 192 17.74 -2.30 19.22
N THR A 193 18.14 -3.50 19.64
CA THR A 193 19.53 -3.79 19.96
C THR A 193 20.34 -4.12 18.72
N ALA A 194 21.65 -3.83 18.75
CA ALA A 194 22.58 -4.21 17.69
C ALA A 194 22.51 -5.72 17.39
N ALA A 195 22.41 -6.56 18.44
CA ALA A 195 22.29 -8.02 18.31
C ALA A 195 21.03 -8.43 17.53
N ARG A 196 19.88 -7.80 17.80
CA ARG A 196 18.64 -8.07 17.06
C ARG A 196 18.73 -7.62 15.60
N LEU A 197 19.33 -6.47 15.33
CA LEU A 197 19.58 -5.99 13.98
C LEU A 197 20.51 -6.92 13.21
N GLN A 198 21.56 -7.42 13.87
CA GLN A 198 22.44 -8.45 13.29
C GLN A 198 21.64 -9.70 12.89
N ALA A 199 20.87 -10.27 13.82
CA ALA A 199 20.05 -11.45 13.55
C ALA A 199 19.03 -11.22 12.42
N GLN A 200 18.47 -10.02 12.31
CA GLN A 200 17.57 -9.66 11.21
C GLN A 200 18.30 -9.62 9.85
N ALA A 201 19.53 -9.10 9.79
CA ALA A 201 20.32 -9.09 8.56
C ALA A 201 20.77 -10.49 8.16
N GLU A 202 21.26 -11.30 9.10
CA GLU A 202 21.64 -12.71 8.89
C GLU A 202 20.47 -13.55 8.42
N GLY A 203 19.28 -13.36 9.04
CA GLY A 203 18.02 -13.99 8.66
C GLY A 203 17.39 -13.43 7.38
N ARG A 204 18.04 -12.46 6.73
CA ARG A 204 17.57 -11.84 5.48
C ARG A 204 16.11 -11.38 5.54
N HIS A 205 15.72 -10.73 6.64
CA HIS A 205 14.33 -10.34 6.90
C HIS A 205 13.76 -9.35 5.85
N TYR A 206 14.60 -8.55 5.19
CA TYR A 206 14.26 -7.82 3.98
C TYR A 206 14.77 -8.56 2.74
N SER A 207 13.98 -8.57 1.68
CA SER A 207 14.38 -9.15 0.39
C SER A 207 15.63 -8.48 -0.19
N THR A 208 15.91 -7.23 0.20
CA THR A 208 17.14 -6.50 -0.14
C THR A 208 18.39 -7.28 0.28
N PHE A 209 18.40 -7.94 1.44
CA PHE A 209 19.56 -8.73 1.89
C PHE A 209 19.83 -9.98 1.02
N SER A 210 18.85 -10.40 0.23
CA SER A 210 19.05 -11.51 -0.72
C SER A 210 19.77 -11.08 -1.99
N LEU A 211 19.96 -9.79 -2.19
CA LEU A 211 20.73 -9.23 -3.30
C LEU A 211 22.23 -9.22 -3.03
N TYR A 212 22.64 -9.47 -1.78
CA TYR A 212 24.04 -9.60 -1.40
C TYR A 212 24.52 -11.04 -1.55
N THR A 213 25.75 -11.20 -2.02
CA THR A 213 26.45 -12.49 -1.93
C THR A 213 26.68 -12.86 -0.44
N PRO A 214 26.87 -14.13 -0.10
CA PRO A 214 27.14 -14.51 1.30
C PRO A 214 28.40 -13.86 1.90
N LYS A 215 29.45 -13.65 1.10
CA LYS A 215 30.69 -12.98 1.53
C LYS A 215 30.47 -11.48 1.78
N GLU A 216 29.80 -10.83 0.86
CA GLU A 216 29.45 -9.40 0.92
C GLU A 216 28.51 -9.10 2.11
N LEU A 217 27.49 -9.92 2.31
CA LEU A 217 26.55 -9.77 3.43
C LEU A 217 27.29 -9.82 4.79
N ARG A 218 28.17 -10.80 4.98
CA ARG A 218 28.96 -10.92 6.22
C ARG A 218 29.84 -9.70 6.46
N ALA A 219 30.55 -9.23 5.44
CA ALA A 219 31.40 -8.03 5.54
C ALA A 219 30.56 -6.77 5.84
N SER A 220 29.40 -6.64 5.17
CA SER A 220 28.49 -5.51 5.38
C SER A 220 27.87 -5.52 6.78
N ILE A 221 27.53 -6.69 7.34
CA ILE A 221 27.05 -6.82 8.73
C ILE A 221 28.11 -6.35 9.72
N ALA A 222 29.37 -6.77 9.57
CA ALA A 222 30.45 -6.34 10.44
C ALA A 222 30.64 -4.81 10.41
N THR A 223 30.64 -4.23 9.21
CA THR A 223 30.74 -2.78 9.02
C THR A 223 29.52 -2.04 9.57
N PHE A 224 28.33 -2.57 9.38
CA PHE A 224 27.08 -2.01 9.91
C PHE A 224 27.13 -1.92 11.44
N LEU A 225 27.48 -3.01 12.12
CA LEU A 225 27.58 -3.05 13.57
C LEU A 225 28.61 -2.05 14.11
N ALA A 226 29.76 -1.90 13.42
CA ALA A 226 30.79 -0.92 13.80
C ALA A 226 30.35 0.55 13.60
N ARG A 227 29.38 0.81 12.73
CA ARG A 227 28.83 2.16 12.46
C ARG A 227 27.67 2.54 13.35
N LEU A 228 27.05 1.59 14.06
CA LEU A 228 25.93 1.91 14.94
C LEU A 228 26.37 2.83 16.09
N PRO A 229 25.54 3.79 16.51
CA PRO A 229 25.88 4.75 17.55
C PRO A 229 25.99 4.14 18.95
N GLY A 230 25.55 2.89 19.12
CA GLY A 230 25.60 2.17 20.40
C GLY A 230 24.92 0.79 20.32
N PRO A 231 24.91 0.06 21.46
CA PRO A 231 24.29 -1.27 21.52
C PRO A 231 22.75 -1.23 21.41
N GLU A 232 22.14 -0.11 21.75
CA GLU A 232 20.73 0.20 21.54
C GLU A 232 20.61 1.41 20.63
N VAL A 233 19.77 1.31 19.64
CA VAL A 233 19.56 2.36 18.64
C VAL A 233 18.08 2.63 18.44
N SER A 234 17.77 3.92 18.26
CA SER A 234 16.41 4.37 17.94
C SER A 234 16.43 5.14 16.62
N TRP A 235 15.36 4.97 15.83
CA TRP A 235 15.19 5.66 14.56
C TRP A 235 13.70 5.83 14.26
N VAL A 236 13.39 6.55 13.19
CA VAL A 236 12.02 6.65 12.67
C VAL A 236 12.00 5.98 11.29
N ASP A 237 11.15 4.97 11.13
CA ASP A 237 10.81 4.42 9.82
C ASP A 237 9.67 5.22 9.22
N GLU A 238 9.82 5.58 7.95
CA GLU A 238 8.78 6.26 7.17
C GLU A 238 8.23 5.34 6.09
N HIS A 239 6.91 5.37 5.92
CA HIS A 239 6.23 4.68 4.84
C HIS A 239 5.20 5.60 4.19
N LEU A 240 4.94 5.35 2.91
CA LEU A 240 3.97 6.06 2.10
C LEU A 240 2.73 5.19 1.88
N LEU A 241 1.55 5.72 2.18
CA LEU A 241 0.28 5.20 1.70
C LEU A 241 -0.12 5.99 0.45
N VAL A 242 -0.27 5.30 -0.66
CA VAL A 242 -0.78 5.84 -1.92
C VAL A 242 -2.21 5.39 -2.08
N VAL A 243 -3.13 6.33 -2.32
CA VAL A 243 -4.55 6.08 -2.55
C VAL A 243 -4.88 6.40 -3.99
N VAL A 244 -5.38 5.41 -4.72
CA VAL A 244 -5.74 5.51 -6.14
C VAL A 244 -7.19 5.12 -6.29
N GLY A 245 -7.99 5.94 -6.98
CA GLY A 245 -9.40 5.68 -7.28
C GLY A 245 -9.59 5.21 -8.72
N ALA A 246 -10.48 4.26 -8.94
CA ALA A 246 -10.96 3.94 -10.27
C ALA A 246 -11.89 5.05 -10.77
N SER A 247 -11.61 5.58 -11.97
CA SER A 247 -12.46 6.57 -12.62
C SER A 247 -13.79 5.94 -13.03
N HIS A 248 -14.86 6.71 -12.97
CA HIS A 248 -16.09 6.34 -13.66
C HIS A 248 -15.80 6.38 -15.15
N ARG A 249 -15.53 5.22 -15.78
CA ARG A 249 -15.54 5.14 -17.23
C ARG A 249 -16.98 5.39 -17.66
N ASN A 250 -17.21 6.45 -18.44
CA ASN A 250 -18.33 6.40 -19.40
C ASN A 250 -18.14 5.09 -20.17
N GLN A 251 -19.13 4.21 -20.12
CA GLN A 251 -19.13 2.99 -20.91
C GLN A 251 -19.00 3.45 -22.37
N VAL A 252 -17.82 3.30 -22.95
CA VAL A 252 -17.71 3.19 -24.40
C VAL A 252 -18.41 1.86 -24.68
N GLU A 253 -19.62 1.93 -25.24
CA GLU A 253 -20.32 0.76 -25.76
C GLU A 253 -19.33 -0.04 -26.60
N PRO A 254 -19.28 -1.38 -26.45
CA PRO A 254 -18.51 -2.19 -27.38
C PRO A 254 -19.07 -1.92 -28.76
N ASP A 255 -18.22 -1.50 -29.69
CA ASP A 255 -18.53 -1.41 -31.13
C ASP A 255 -19.31 -2.67 -31.53
N ARG A 256 -20.59 -2.50 -31.83
CA ARG A 256 -21.38 -3.52 -32.52
C ARG A 256 -20.86 -3.59 -33.96
N PRO A 257 -20.32 -4.69 -34.42
CA PRO A 257 -20.02 -4.84 -35.83
C PRO A 257 -21.34 -4.98 -36.59
N GLY A 258 -21.63 -4.02 -37.45
CA GLY A 258 -22.64 -4.16 -38.44
C GLY A 258 -23.81 -3.18 -38.38
N SER A 259 -23.64 -1.99 -38.89
CA SER A 259 -24.67 -1.24 -39.61
C SER A 259 -23.99 -0.47 -40.74
N LEU A 260 -24.00 -1.10 -41.89
CA LEU A 260 -23.77 -0.43 -43.16
C LEU A 260 -24.90 0.58 -43.41
N ALA A 261 -24.60 1.85 -43.31
CA ALA A 261 -25.37 2.90 -43.98
C ALA A 261 -24.38 3.92 -44.54
N ASN A 262 -24.04 3.69 -45.79
CA ASN A 262 -23.58 4.74 -46.71
C ASN A 262 -24.57 5.90 -46.69
N GLN A 263 -24.06 7.13 -46.42
CA GLN A 263 -24.52 8.29 -47.15
C GLN A 263 -23.58 9.50 -46.87
N THR A 264 -22.87 9.85 -47.93
CA THR A 264 -22.62 11.21 -48.43
C THR A 264 -21.88 12.19 -47.49
N ILE A 265 -20.55 12.11 -47.55
CA ILE A 265 -19.69 13.26 -47.30
C ILE A 265 -19.31 13.82 -48.68
N ASN A 266 -20.07 14.80 -49.14
CA ASN A 266 -19.63 15.84 -50.08
C ASN A 266 -20.65 16.96 -49.99
N ASP A 267 -20.19 18.11 -49.67
CA ASP A 267 -20.71 19.48 -49.83
C ASP A 267 -20.70 20.25 -48.51
N GLN A 268 -19.58 20.92 -48.28
CA GLN A 268 -19.49 22.28 -47.75
C GLN A 268 -18.06 22.69 -47.46
N ALA A 269 -17.24 22.64 -48.49
CA ALA A 269 -16.02 23.45 -48.53
C ALA A 269 -16.24 24.54 -49.62
N HIS A 270 -17.00 25.57 -49.27
CA HIS A 270 -16.93 26.89 -49.92
C HIS A 270 -17.89 27.83 -49.18
N GLN A 271 -17.29 28.71 -48.37
CA GLN A 271 -17.68 30.11 -48.11
C GLN A 271 -17.05 30.62 -46.83
N ILE A 272 -15.77 30.89 -46.92
CA ILE A 272 -15.13 31.87 -46.04
C ILE A 272 -14.66 32.99 -46.97
N SER A 273 -15.46 34.01 -47.11
CA SER A 273 -15.04 35.37 -47.44
C SER A 273 -16.28 36.27 -47.37
N THR A 274 -16.40 37.02 -46.34
CA THR A 274 -16.74 38.43 -46.29
C THR A 274 -17.16 38.81 -44.85
N GLY A 275 -16.50 39.78 -44.31
CA GLY A 275 -16.72 40.29 -42.95
C GLY A 275 -18.06 40.99 -42.74
N ARG A 276 -18.56 40.91 -41.53
CA ARG A 276 -19.38 41.95 -40.90
C ARG A 276 -19.38 41.79 -39.39
N VAL A 277 -18.91 42.82 -38.74
CA VAL A 277 -19.06 43.12 -37.31
C VAL A 277 -20.54 43.29 -36.99
N VAL A 278 -21.06 42.60 -35.95
CA VAL A 278 -22.32 42.97 -35.29
C VAL A 278 -22.18 42.86 -33.79
N GLU A 279 -22.60 43.93 -33.14
CA GLU A 279 -22.56 44.29 -31.71
C GLU A 279 -23.26 43.29 -30.77
N ALA A 280 -22.82 43.33 -29.51
CA ALA A 280 -23.40 42.64 -28.37
C ALA A 280 -24.70 43.28 -27.89
N PRO A 281 -25.71 42.53 -27.44
CA PRO A 281 -26.85 43.11 -26.71
C PRO A 281 -26.66 43.00 -25.17
N LYS A 282 -27.16 44.04 -24.51
CA LYS A 282 -27.15 44.40 -23.12
C LYS A 282 -27.86 43.43 -22.18
N ARG A 283 -27.30 43.25 -20.97
CA ARG A 283 -27.87 42.59 -19.80
C ARG A 283 -29.18 43.20 -19.32
N ARG A 284 -30.12 42.37 -18.85
CA ARG A 284 -31.17 42.71 -17.88
C ARG A 284 -31.14 41.74 -16.69
N PRO A 285 -31.49 42.23 -15.46
CA PRO A 285 -31.22 41.54 -14.22
C PRO A 285 -32.41 40.72 -13.67
N GLY A 286 -32.13 39.68 -12.89
CA GLY A 286 -33.10 39.10 -11.99
C GLY A 286 -33.19 37.56 -12.08
N GLY A 287 -32.63 36.85 -11.06
CA GLY A 287 -32.85 35.43 -10.90
C GLY A 287 -31.85 34.80 -9.91
N ARG A 288 -32.36 34.32 -8.79
CA ARG A 288 -31.72 33.78 -7.60
C ARG A 288 -30.59 32.79 -7.90
N ALA A 289 -29.52 32.86 -7.09
CA ALA A 289 -28.37 32.01 -7.08
C ALA A 289 -28.70 30.58 -6.57
N PRO A 290 -28.06 29.53 -7.11
CA PRO A 290 -27.97 28.22 -6.46
C PRO A 290 -26.73 28.15 -5.58
N ILE A 291 -26.87 27.40 -4.51
CA ILE A 291 -25.96 27.15 -3.42
C ILE A 291 -24.70 26.41 -3.92
N THR A 292 -23.54 27.00 -3.68
CA THR A 292 -22.23 26.40 -3.95
C THR A 292 -21.84 25.47 -2.78
N PRO A 293 -21.25 24.28 -3.01
CA PRO A 293 -20.66 23.50 -1.92
C PRO A 293 -19.31 24.08 -1.51
N LEU A 294 -19.10 24.19 -0.21
CA LEU A 294 -17.88 24.69 0.41
C LEU A 294 -16.67 23.85 0.01
N CYS A 295 -15.69 24.55 -0.50
CA CYS A 295 -14.33 24.08 -0.74
C CYS A 295 -13.52 24.07 0.56
N ALA A 296 -12.60 23.13 0.65
CA ALA A 296 -11.62 22.86 1.68
C ALA A 296 -11.08 24.10 2.41
N GLN A 297 -11.15 24.09 3.73
CA GLN A 297 -10.29 24.90 4.58
C GLN A 297 -9.18 24.03 5.19
N SER A 298 -7.96 24.49 4.93
CA SER A 298 -6.72 24.15 5.61
C SER A 298 -6.87 24.39 7.11
N ILE A 299 -6.65 23.38 7.94
CA ILE A 299 -6.49 23.54 9.37
C ILE A 299 -5.01 23.40 9.68
N ALA A 300 -4.38 24.55 9.90
CA ALA A 300 -3.14 24.70 10.64
C ALA A 300 -3.50 25.14 12.06
N GLY A 301 -2.82 24.57 13.07
CA GLY A 301 -2.58 25.22 14.36
C GLY A 301 -3.47 24.79 15.51
N ASP A 302 -2.77 24.19 16.50
CA ASP A 302 -2.90 24.36 17.94
C ASP A 302 -4.27 24.20 18.64
N ASP A 303 -4.33 23.12 19.45
CA ASP A 303 -4.61 23.18 20.89
C ASP A 303 -4.77 21.76 21.47
N LEU A 304 -3.80 21.34 22.29
CA LEU A 304 -3.90 20.18 23.17
C LEU A 304 -4.24 20.68 24.58
N PRO A 305 -5.29 20.20 25.25
CA PRO A 305 -5.41 20.37 26.69
C PRO A 305 -4.59 19.32 27.43
N GLN A 306 -3.83 19.82 28.40
CA GLN A 306 -3.10 19.06 29.41
C GLN A 306 -4.05 18.37 30.41
N SER A 307 -3.50 17.26 30.96
CA SER A 307 -3.81 16.64 32.24
C SER A 307 -4.99 15.68 32.35
N ALA A 308 -4.62 14.40 32.46
CA ALA A 308 -5.15 13.51 33.50
C ALA A 308 -4.07 12.48 33.86
N GLN A 309 -3.40 12.70 34.96
CA GLN A 309 -2.58 11.70 35.66
C GLN A 309 -3.53 10.65 36.24
N ILE A 310 -3.38 9.40 35.81
CA ILE A 310 -3.94 8.25 36.53
C ILE A 310 -2.76 7.43 37.03
N THR A 311 -2.50 7.56 38.33
CA THR A 311 -1.67 6.67 39.13
C THR A 311 -2.41 5.34 39.29
N ALA A 312 -1.96 4.29 38.62
CA ALA A 312 -2.33 2.92 38.93
C ALA A 312 -1.10 2.19 39.50
N GLY A 313 -1.22 1.82 40.77
CA GLY A 313 -0.19 1.07 41.52
C GLY A 313 0.00 -0.32 40.91
N MET A 314 1.21 -0.59 40.42
CA MET A 314 1.67 -1.93 40.09
C MET A 314 2.30 -2.58 41.31
N ARG A 315 1.67 -3.61 41.86
CA ARG A 315 2.32 -4.55 42.80
C ARG A 315 3.34 -5.39 42.01
N ALA A 316 4.54 -5.47 42.56
CA ALA A 316 5.59 -6.33 42.05
C ALA A 316 5.23 -7.82 42.22
N PRO A 317 5.66 -8.69 41.27
CA PRO A 317 5.48 -10.14 41.41
C PRO A 317 6.46 -10.71 42.47
N PRO A 318 6.07 -11.83 43.13
CA PRO A 318 6.93 -12.46 44.15
C PRO A 318 8.17 -13.13 43.53
N ALA A 319 9.26 -13.10 44.28
CA ALA A 319 10.55 -13.71 43.91
C ALA A 319 10.47 -15.26 43.83
N PRO A 320 11.26 -15.90 42.95
CA PRO A 320 11.31 -17.34 42.84
C PRO A 320 11.98 -18.01 44.05
N PRO A 321 11.62 -19.25 44.41
CA PRO A 321 12.20 -19.98 45.52
C PRO A 321 13.67 -20.37 45.22
N GLY A 322 14.54 -20.21 46.24
CA GLY A 322 15.93 -20.55 46.20
C GLY A 322 16.17 -22.07 46.14
N PRO A 323 17.41 -22.52 45.71
CA PRO A 323 17.72 -23.92 45.53
C PRO A 323 17.83 -24.66 46.87
N SER A 324 17.16 -25.83 46.95
CA SER A 324 17.28 -26.77 48.04
C SER A 324 18.70 -27.40 48.09
N LYS A 325 19.29 -27.43 49.32
CA LYS A 325 20.55 -28.11 49.57
C LYS A 325 20.39 -29.62 49.52
N PRO A 326 21.38 -30.34 49.00
CA PRO A 326 21.39 -31.82 49.07
C PRO A 326 21.79 -32.30 50.45
N SER A 327 21.11 -33.37 50.88
CA SER A 327 21.48 -34.22 52.00
C SER A 327 22.51 -35.22 51.59
#